data_7114db8f73331901f2558915d3d6e325
#
_entry.id   7114db8f73331901f2558915d3d6e325
#
_cell.length_a   1.000
_cell.length_b   1.000
_cell.length_c   1.000
_cell.angle_alpha   90.00
_cell.angle_beta   90.00
_cell.angle_gamma   90.00
#
_symmetry.space_group_name_H-M   'P 1'
#
loop_
_entity.id
_entity.type
_entity.pdbx_description
1 polymer ?
#
loop_
_entity_poly.entity_id
_entity_poly.type
_entity_poly.pdbx_seq_one_letter_code
_entity_poly.pdbx_strand_id
1 'polypeptide(L)'
;MTRLAEAELLQDAQPHEFTVLEPVPKQYCTKQIKPQKSGYQIISNRISKEFRFRPVRFDTPDDFFDQMEELNSNPYAFIVRGHPSKTTDLECDVRRIVRNDGTGTLVFASRRWVTLDIDGIPAGDTGILPSEFDPTNPELSILEVIDLLPGVFQNVSCHWRYSSSMGFKGDTVRCHLSFVLDVPVSDDDLRRYFNTFNESFVQVHGRRLVDPALFNPIQPHYTAAPVLHKVDDPLPKRSGIFKVEQDVVNISSEWIVDDGDESNSRRYINFFDRIGDDRDGFHHPIMQGIASWINHHGEPERGGRSELKRLVRSYIDDAVVVPERSAGEMDRYKSDTFLDQLIDGAINKGFARGTKAKVDITELLDRYIYVANEDA
;
A
#
# COMPACT_ATOMS: atom_id res chain seq x y z
N MET A 1 9.37 18.66 10.32
CA MET A 1 10.48 19.11 9.44
C MET A 1 9.99 20.30 8.65
N THR A 2 10.84 21.29 8.35
CA THR A 2 10.46 22.40 7.47
C THR A 2 10.47 21.91 6.02
N ARG A 3 9.58 22.44 5.16
CA ARG A 3 9.51 22.14 3.70
C ARG A 3 10.89 22.20 3.00
N LEU A 4 11.79 23.05 3.47
CA LEU A 4 13.17 23.15 2.98
C LEU A 4 13.98 21.87 3.28
N ALA A 5 13.81 21.26 4.44
CA ALA A 5 14.52 20.02 4.79
C ALA A 5 13.99 18.81 4.03
N GLU A 6 12.70 18.75 3.74
CA GLU A 6 12.11 17.70 2.87
C GLU A 6 12.54 17.89 1.41
N ALA A 7 12.51 19.11 0.90
CA ALA A 7 13.01 19.42 -0.44
C ALA A 7 14.49 19.11 -0.61
N GLU A 8 15.33 19.37 0.42
CA GLU A 8 16.74 19.01 0.41
C GLU A 8 16.97 17.48 0.47
N LEU A 9 16.13 16.73 1.19
CA LEU A 9 16.20 15.27 1.25
C LEU A 9 15.77 14.59 -0.06
N LEU A 10 14.87 15.24 -0.82
CA LEU A 10 14.32 14.73 -2.08
C LEU A 10 15.10 15.19 -3.33
N GLN A 11 16.09 16.08 -3.18
CA GLN A 11 16.79 16.73 -4.30
C GLN A 11 17.47 15.73 -5.28
N ASP A 12 17.78 14.51 -4.81
CA ASP A 12 18.43 13.45 -5.61
C ASP A 12 17.48 12.34 -6.03
N ALA A 13 16.26 12.27 -5.48
CA ALA A 13 15.27 11.25 -5.83
C ALA A 13 14.72 11.50 -7.24
N GLN A 14 14.96 10.55 -8.15
CA GLN A 14 14.46 10.66 -9.52
C GLN A 14 13.08 9.98 -9.63
N PRO A 15 12.08 10.65 -10.23
CA PRO A 15 10.75 10.05 -10.39
C PRO A 15 10.75 8.72 -11.17
N HIS A 16 11.62 8.58 -12.16
CA HIS A 16 11.83 7.40 -12.98
C HIS A 16 12.87 6.45 -12.37
N GLU A 17 12.65 6.06 -11.13
CA GLU A 17 13.58 5.22 -10.39
C GLU A 17 12.84 4.32 -9.39
N PHE A 18 13.40 3.15 -9.15
CA PHE A 18 13.06 2.29 -8.01
C PHE A 18 14.35 1.83 -7.31
N THR A 19 14.24 1.40 -6.06
CA THR A 19 15.40 0.89 -5.32
C THR A 19 15.33 -0.63 -5.24
N VAL A 20 16.34 -1.30 -5.81
CA VAL A 20 16.52 -2.75 -5.66
C VAL A 20 17.21 -3.03 -4.34
N LEU A 21 16.70 -4.00 -3.59
CA LEU A 21 17.24 -4.47 -2.33
C LEU A 21 17.65 -5.94 -2.45
N GLU A 22 18.92 -6.23 -2.12
CA GLU A 22 19.47 -7.56 -2.05
C GLU A 22 19.81 -7.91 -0.59
N PRO A 23 19.23 -8.97 -0.01
CA PRO A 23 19.46 -9.31 1.39
C PRO A 23 20.88 -9.78 1.67
N VAL A 24 21.39 -9.41 2.84
CA VAL A 24 22.68 -9.85 3.38
C VAL A 24 22.45 -10.58 4.72
N PRO A 25 22.89 -11.84 4.85
CA PRO A 25 23.48 -12.69 3.81
C PRO A 25 22.49 -12.99 2.68
N LYS A 26 23.02 -13.34 1.51
CA LYS A 26 22.21 -13.67 0.33
C LYS A 26 21.20 -14.78 0.63
N GLN A 27 19.92 -14.51 0.38
CA GLN A 27 18.81 -15.45 0.57
C GLN A 27 17.71 -15.20 -0.46
N TYR A 28 16.83 -16.20 -0.64
CA TYR A 28 15.68 -16.02 -1.52
C TYR A 28 14.71 -14.97 -0.99
N CYS A 29 14.30 -14.06 -1.86
CA CYS A 29 13.27 -13.06 -1.62
C CYS A 29 11.88 -13.51 -2.12
N THR A 30 11.79 -14.65 -2.76
CA THR A 30 10.55 -15.23 -3.27
C THR A 30 10.20 -16.51 -2.52
N LYS A 31 8.96 -17.00 -2.67
CA LYS A 31 8.54 -18.26 -2.08
C LYS A 31 9.28 -19.44 -2.70
N GLN A 32 9.58 -20.44 -1.87
CA GLN A 32 10.11 -21.73 -2.31
C GLN A 32 8.98 -22.76 -2.27
N ILE A 33 8.87 -23.57 -3.30
CA ILE A 33 7.85 -24.63 -3.40
C ILE A 33 8.55 -25.99 -3.37
N LYS A 34 8.10 -26.86 -2.47
CA LYS A 34 8.61 -28.22 -2.32
C LYS A 34 7.50 -29.24 -2.38
N PRO A 35 7.74 -30.46 -2.88
CA PRO A 35 6.75 -31.51 -2.82
C PRO A 35 6.48 -31.92 -1.38
N GLN A 36 5.25 -32.27 -1.06
CA GLN A 36 4.81 -32.84 0.21
C GLN A 36 3.98 -34.10 -0.07
N LYS A 37 3.74 -34.96 0.98
CA LYS A 37 2.98 -36.22 0.82
C LYS A 37 1.61 -36.05 0.15
N SER A 38 0.97 -34.90 0.37
CA SER A 38 -0.26 -34.50 -0.32
C SER A 38 -0.16 -33.03 -0.73
N GLY A 39 0.19 -32.78 -2.01
CA GLY A 39 0.30 -31.42 -2.56
C GLY A 39 1.68 -30.79 -2.37
N TYR A 40 1.72 -29.50 -2.01
CA TYR A 40 2.92 -28.69 -1.98
C TYR A 40 3.12 -28.01 -0.63
N GLN A 41 4.38 -27.90 -0.21
CA GLN A 41 4.79 -27.03 0.89
C GLN A 41 5.27 -25.69 0.31
N ILE A 42 4.62 -24.60 0.71
CA ILE A 42 5.00 -23.24 0.34
C ILE A 42 5.81 -22.65 1.51
N ILE A 43 7.05 -22.33 1.25
CA ILE A 43 7.97 -21.79 2.25
C ILE A 43 8.18 -20.32 1.96
N SER A 44 7.82 -19.46 2.91
CA SER A 44 8.17 -18.03 2.90
C SER A 44 9.45 -17.85 3.69
N ASN A 45 10.43 -17.18 3.11
CA ASN A 45 11.67 -16.90 3.80
C ASN A 45 11.49 -15.76 4.81
N ARG A 46 12.17 -15.84 5.96
CA ARG A 46 12.33 -14.66 6.81
C ARG A 46 13.19 -13.66 6.06
N ILE A 47 12.67 -12.45 5.91
CA ILE A 47 13.42 -11.36 5.28
C ILE A 47 14.62 -11.01 6.17
N SER A 48 15.80 -10.83 5.56
CA SER A 48 16.98 -10.30 6.24
C SER A 48 16.69 -8.94 6.89
N LYS A 49 17.52 -8.58 7.85
CA LYS A 49 17.49 -7.25 8.46
C LYS A 49 18.39 -6.26 7.72
N GLU A 50 19.35 -6.74 6.95
CA GLU A 50 20.36 -5.95 6.25
C GLU A 50 20.32 -6.24 4.75
N PHE A 51 20.56 -5.21 3.95
CA PHE A 51 20.41 -5.22 2.51
C PHE A 51 21.48 -4.34 1.88
N ARG A 52 21.88 -4.66 0.66
CA ARG A 52 22.51 -3.74 -0.28
C ARG A 52 21.44 -3.04 -1.09
N PHE A 53 21.56 -1.74 -1.20
CA PHE A 53 20.62 -0.89 -1.94
C PHE A 53 21.24 -0.50 -3.27
N ARG A 54 20.45 -0.61 -4.32
CA ARG A 54 20.86 -0.18 -5.66
C ARG A 54 19.70 0.58 -6.32
N PRO A 55 19.76 1.92 -6.39
CA PRO A 55 18.84 2.70 -7.20
C PRO A 55 18.97 2.31 -8.69
N VAL A 56 17.86 2.13 -9.36
CA VAL A 56 17.79 1.75 -10.76
C VAL A 56 16.85 2.72 -11.46
N ARG A 57 17.35 3.36 -12.52
CA ARG A 57 16.61 4.31 -13.35
C ARG A 57 16.10 3.64 -14.61
N PHE A 58 15.00 4.16 -15.12
CA PHE A 58 14.46 3.83 -16.42
C PHE A 58 14.14 5.12 -17.18
N ASP A 59 14.36 5.13 -18.48
CA ASP A 59 14.17 6.31 -19.32
C ASP A 59 12.83 6.26 -20.06
N THR A 60 12.35 5.06 -20.36
CA THR A 60 11.10 4.83 -21.12
C THR A 60 10.21 3.80 -20.42
N PRO A 61 8.91 3.72 -20.74
CA PRO A 61 8.05 2.64 -20.27
C PRO A 61 8.56 1.25 -20.66
N ASP A 62 9.10 1.08 -21.86
CA ASP A 62 9.67 -0.20 -22.29
C ASP A 62 10.87 -0.62 -21.43
N ASP A 63 11.76 0.33 -21.15
CA ASP A 63 12.90 0.09 -20.26
C ASP A 63 12.44 -0.33 -18.84
N PHE A 64 11.38 0.29 -18.32
CA PHE A 64 10.79 -0.12 -17.05
C PHE A 64 10.25 -1.55 -17.11
N PHE A 65 9.50 -1.91 -18.16
CA PHE A 65 8.92 -3.24 -18.29
C PHE A 65 9.98 -4.32 -18.48
N ASP A 66 11.02 -4.04 -19.25
CA ASP A 66 12.16 -4.96 -19.45
C ASP A 66 12.92 -5.19 -18.14
N GLN A 67 13.14 -4.14 -17.35
CA GLN A 67 13.75 -4.26 -16.01
C GLN A 67 12.89 -5.06 -15.04
N MET A 68 11.55 -4.93 -15.09
CA MET A 68 10.64 -5.74 -14.29
C MET A 68 10.70 -7.22 -14.70
N GLU A 69 10.81 -7.52 -16.00
CA GLU A 69 10.94 -8.89 -16.49
C GLU A 69 12.30 -9.49 -16.11
N GLU A 70 13.38 -8.71 -16.14
CA GLU A 70 14.70 -9.14 -15.64
C GLU A 70 14.62 -9.50 -14.14
N LEU A 71 13.97 -8.66 -13.32
CA LEU A 71 13.78 -8.89 -11.90
C LEU A 71 12.93 -10.13 -11.61
N ASN A 72 12.00 -10.50 -12.50
CA ASN A 72 11.23 -11.75 -12.37
C ASN A 72 12.12 -12.99 -12.35
N SER A 73 13.27 -12.93 -13.00
CA SER A 73 14.28 -14.00 -13.03
C SER A 73 15.26 -13.96 -11.85
N ASN A 74 15.25 -12.91 -11.02
CA ASN A 74 16.17 -12.76 -9.89
C ASN A 74 15.53 -13.07 -8.54
N PRO A 75 15.64 -14.31 -8.01
CA PRO A 75 15.01 -14.69 -6.75
C PRO A 75 15.68 -14.10 -5.50
N TYR A 76 16.75 -13.33 -5.64
CA TYR A 76 17.54 -12.78 -4.53
C TYR A 76 17.35 -11.28 -4.35
N ALA A 77 16.41 -10.67 -5.05
CA ALA A 77 16.13 -9.25 -4.96
C ALA A 77 14.63 -8.99 -4.85
N PHE A 78 14.29 -7.80 -4.40
CA PHE A 78 12.98 -7.19 -4.49
C PHE A 78 13.15 -5.68 -4.64
N ILE A 79 12.09 -4.96 -4.99
CA ILE A 79 12.15 -3.51 -5.10
C ILE A 79 11.31 -2.83 -4.03
N VAL A 80 11.62 -1.57 -3.77
CA VAL A 80 10.83 -0.66 -2.94
C VAL A 80 10.66 0.69 -3.64
N ARG A 81 9.62 1.43 -3.27
CA ARG A 81 9.37 2.76 -3.80
C ARG A 81 10.26 3.84 -3.17
N GLY A 82 10.73 3.61 -1.93
CA GLY A 82 11.61 4.55 -1.23
C GLY A 82 12.93 4.80 -1.96
N HIS A 83 13.49 5.99 -1.77
CA HIS A 83 14.82 6.37 -2.25
C HIS A 83 15.84 6.24 -1.12
N PRO A 84 17.09 5.79 -1.36
CA PRO A 84 18.13 5.82 -0.34
C PRO A 84 18.33 7.24 0.18
N SER A 85 18.44 7.41 1.50
CA SER A 85 18.70 8.73 2.07
C SER A 85 20.13 9.18 1.73
N LYS A 86 20.39 10.49 1.73
CA LYS A 86 21.73 11.05 1.47
C LYS A 86 22.81 10.53 2.44
N THR A 87 22.40 10.08 3.61
CA THR A 87 23.30 9.53 4.63
C THR A 87 23.49 8.02 4.50
N THR A 88 22.81 7.38 3.56
CA THR A 88 22.93 5.93 3.34
C THR A 88 24.15 5.63 2.51
N ASP A 89 25.08 4.87 3.08
CA ASP A 89 26.23 4.36 2.35
C ASP A 89 25.78 3.14 1.51
N LEU A 90 25.76 3.30 0.18
CA LEU A 90 25.32 2.26 -0.75
C LEU A 90 26.32 1.11 -0.91
N GLU A 91 27.58 1.31 -0.47
CA GLU A 91 28.62 0.26 -0.50
C GLU A 91 28.55 -0.62 0.77
N CYS A 92 27.78 -0.22 1.77
CA CYS A 92 27.61 -0.94 3.02
C CYS A 92 26.30 -1.71 3.08
N ASP A 93 26.26 -2.72 3.96
CA ASP A 93 25.04 -3.43 4.30
C ASP A 93 24.20 -2.60 5.28
N VAL A 94 22.99 -2.23 4.89
CA VAL A 94 22.15 -1.30 5.63
C VAL A 94 20.77 -1.88 5.93
N ARG A 95 20.16 -1.43 7.03
CA ARG A 95 18.78 -1.80 7.37
C ARG A 95 17.80 -0.99 6.53
N ARG A 96 16.68 -1.58 6.19
CA ARG A 96 15.56 -0.95 5.52
C ARG A 96 14.70 -0.21 6.53
N ILE A 97 14.95 1.09 6.70
CA ILE A 97 14.29 1.94 7.72
C ILE A 97 13.84 3.24 7.08
N VAL A 98 12.59 3.63 7.32
CA VAL A 98 12.09 4.98 7.07
C VAL A 98 11.84 5.67 8.41
N ARG A 99 12.16 6.95 8.51
CA ARG A 99 11.86 7.79 9.67
C ARG A 99 11.43 9.17 9.22
N ASN A 100 10.47 9.74 9.92
CA ASN A 100 9.93 11.08 9.61
C ASN A 100 10.95 12.21 9.83
N ASP A 101 12.01 11.97 10.62
CA ASP A 101 13.08 12.92 10.89
C ASP A 101 14.21 12.89 9.84
N GLY A 102 14.06 12.04 8.80
CA GLY A 102 15.06 11.88 7.74
C GLY A 102 16.31 11.07 8.15
N THR A 103 16.37 10.53 9.35
CA THR A 103 17.51 9.69 9.81
C THR A 103 17.37 8.23 9.38
N GLY A 104 16.34 7.88 8.61
CA GLY A 104 16.16 6.57 8.01
C GLY A 104 17.15 6.30 6.89
N THR A 105 17.29 5.04 6.49
CA THR A 105 18.10 4.63 5.33
C THR A 105 17.34 4.79 4.00
N LEU A 106 16.02 4.89 4.08
CA LEU A 106 15.14 5.22 2.96
C LEU A 106 14.30 6.44 3.31
N VAL A 107 13.97 7.23 2.29
CA VAL A 107 13.08 8.38 2.37
C VAL A 107 11.91 8.20 1.41
N PHE A 108 10.80 8.90 1.69
CA PHE A 108 9.66 8.97 0.79
C PHE A 108 10.07 9.61 -0.54
N ALA A 109 9.55 9.12 -1.65
CA ALA A 109 9.78 9.67 -2.96
C ALA A 109 8.55 9.47 -3.84
N SER A 110 8.08 10.53 -4.49
CA SER A 110 7.08 10.42 -5.54
C SER A 110 7.67 9.72 -6.77
N ARG A 111 6.94 8.76 -7.32
CA ARG A 111 7.43 7.90 -8.41
C ARG A 111 6.49 7.95 -9.61
N ARG A 112 7.07 7.85 -10.80
CA ARG A 112 6.33 7.68 -12.07
C ARG A 112 6.05 6.21 -12.39
N TRP A 113 5.87 5.40 -11.39
CA TRP A 113 5.44 4.02 -11.53
C TRP A 113 4.63 3.57 -10.32
N VAL A 114 3.79 2.58 -10.56
CA VAL A 114 3.01 1.91 -9.51
C VAL A 114 2.95 0.42 -9.79
N THR A 115 3.00 -0.38 -8.75
CA THR A 115 2.64 -1.80 -8.80
C THR A 115 1.41 -2.02 -7.94
N LEU A 116 0.37 -2.57 -8.54
CA LEU A 116 -0.87 -2.96 -7.88
C LEU A 116 -0.76 -4.43 -7.46
N ASP A 117 -1.00 -4.71 -6.18
CA ASP A 117 -1.06 -6.07 -5.64
C ASP A 117 -2.51 -6.53 -5.60
N ILE A 118 -2.82 -7.57 -6.36
CA ILE A 118 -4.14 -8.17 -6.45
C ILE A 118 -4.07 -9.53 -5.76
N ASP A 119 -4.66 -9.66 -4.58
CA ASP A 119 -4.56 -10.89 -3.79
C ASP A 119 -5.87 -11.66 -3.71
N GLY A 120 -5.88 -12.80 -4.36
CA GLY A 120 -6.87 -13.85 -4.18
C GLY A 120 -8.27 -13.54 -4.74
N ILE A 121 -8.39 -13.03 -5.97
CA ILE A 121 -9.67 -12.78 -6.61
C ILE A 121 -10.28 -14.10 -7.09
N PRO A 122 -11.52 -14.46 -6.65
CA PRO A 122 -12.20 -15.65 -7.13
C PRO A 122 -12.52 -15.59 -8.63
N ALA A 123 -12.38 -16.70 -9.33
CA ALA A 123 -12.63 -16.85 -10.75
C ALA A 123 -13.69 -17.94 -11.01
N GLY A 124 -14.35 -17.91 -12.16
CA GLY A 124 -15.38 -18.86 -12.57
C GLY A 124 -16.80 -18.46 -12.16
N ASP A 125 -17.76 -19.34 -12.35
CA ASP A 125 -19.21 -19.10 -12.27
C ASP A 125 -19.71 -18.35 -11.02
N THR A 126 -19.04 -18.51 -9.89
CA THR A 126 -19.37 -17.82 -8.62
C THR A 126 -18.32 -16.80 -8.23
N GLY A 127 -17.35 -16.56 -9.10
CA GLY A 127 -16.23 -15.66 -8.88
C GLY A 127 -16.53 -14.22 -9.27
N ILE A 128 -15.56 -13.36 -9.01
CA ILE A 128 -15.55 -11.96 -9.48
C ILE A 128 -15.07 -11.91 -10.93
N LEU A 129 -14.06 -12.73 -11.26
CA LEU A 129 -13.63 -12.91 -12.65
C LEU A 129 -14.60 -13.87 -13.35
N PRO A 130 -15.09 -13.54 -14.54
CA PRO A 130 -16.10 -14.33 -15.24
C PRO A 130 -15.57 -15.69 -15.71
N SER A 131 -14.28 -15.80 -16.05
CA SER A 131 -13.69 -17.03 -16.55
C SER A 131 -13.04 -17.83 -15.43
N GLU A 132 -13.11 -19.17 -15.50
CA GLU A 132 -12.26 -20.02 -14.68
C GLU A 132 -10.78 -19.77 -15.00
N PHE A 133 -9.92 -19.92 -13.99
CA PHE A 133 -8.49 -19.78 -14.21
C PHE A 133 -7.96 -20.92 -15.08
N ASP A 134 -7.51 -20.60 -16.29
CA ASP A 134 -6.88 -21.52 -17.21
C ASP A 134 -5.35 -21.33 -17.22
N PRO A 135 -4.57 -22.28 -16.66
CA PRO A 135 -3.12 -22.18 -16.66
C PRO A 135 -2.50 -22.23 -18.07
N THR A 136 -3.23 -22.71 -19.09
CA THR A 136 -2.76 -22.74 -20.49
C THR A 136 -2.96 -21.39 -21.19
N ASN A 137 -3.86 -20.56 -20.67
CA ASN A 137 -4.09 -19.20 -21.14
C ASN A 137 -4.04 -18.20 -19.96
N PRO A 138 -2.89 -18.05 -19.31
CA PRO A 138 -2.76 -17.24 -18.08
C PRO A 138 -3.07 -15.77 -18.32
N GLU A 139 -2.96 -15.26 -19.53
CA GLU A 139 -3.20 -13.85 -19.85
C GLU A 139 -4.66 -13.46 -19.75
N LEU A 140 -5.60 -14.39 -19.97
CA LEU A 140 -7.04 -14.10 -19.91
C LEU A 140 -7.45 -13.54 -18.54
N SER A 141 -7.09 -14.23 -17.45
CA SER A 141 -7.43 -13.76 -16.10
C SER A 141 -6.76 -12.45 -15.74
N ILE A 142 -5.59 -12.14 -16.32
CA ILE A 142 -4.95 -10.83 -16.13
C ILE A 142 -5.73 -9.72 -16.83
N LEU A 143 -6.21 -9.94 -18.05
CA LEU A 143 -7.06 -9.00 -18.76
C LEU A 143 -8.36 -8.74 -18.00
N GLU A 144 -9.02 -9.79 -17.51
CA GLU A 144 -10.23 -9.67 -16.67
C GLU A 144 -9.97 -8.86 -15.38
N VAL A 145 -8.79 -9.02 -14.75
CA VAL A 145 -8.39 -8.21 -13.59
C VAL A 145 -8.19 -6.75 -13.99
N ILE A 146 -7.58 -6.48 -15.16
CA ILE A 146 -7.39 -5.11 -15.68
C ILE A 146 -8.75 -4.44 -15.91
N ASP A 147 -9.74 -5.16 -16.42
CA ASP A 147 -11.10 -4.66 -16.65
C ASP A 147 -11.82 -4.26 -15.33
N LEU A 148 -11.41 -4.82 -14.20
CA LEU A 148 -11.92 -4.45 -12.87
C LEU A 148 -11.24 -3.21 -12.27
N LEU A 149 -10.11 -2.76 -12.83
CA LEU A 149 -9.39 -1.58 -12.33
C LEU A 149 -10.12 -0.28 -12.70
N PRO A 150 -9.80 0.84 -12.03
CA PRO A 150 -10.25 2.15 -12.46
C PRO A 150 -9.94 2.41 -13.94
N GLY A 151 -10.86 3.06 -14.66
CA GLY A 151 -10.78 3.24 -16.12
C GLY A 151 -9.46 3.82 -16.64
N VAL A 152 -8.74 4.60 -15.82
CA VAL A 152 -7.43 5.17 -16.18
C VAL A 152 -6.32 4.12 -16.32
N PHE A 153 -6.50 2.91 -15.78
CA PHE A 153 -5.57 1.78 -15.93
C PHE A 153 -5.97 0.82 -17.05
N GLN A 154 -7.21 0.93 -17.54
CA GLN A 154 -7.69 0.12 -18.65
C GLN A 154 -7.10 0.65 -19.96
N ASN A 155 -6.79 -0.26 -20.88
CA ASN A 155 -6.15 0.07 -22.17
C ASN A 155 -4.81 0.83 -22.06
N VAL A 156 -4.04 0.55 -21.01
CA VAL A 156 -2.69 1.08 -20.81
C VAL A 156 -1.69 -0.09 -20.76
N SER A 157 -0.54 0.09 -21.41
CA SER A 157 0.55 -0.89 -21.38
C SER A 157 0.99 -1.16 -19.94
N CYS A 158 1.22 -2.44 -19.61
CA CYS A 158 1.65 -2.81 -18.28
C CYS A 158 2.51 -4.08 -18.30
N HIS A 159 3.40 -4.18 -17.31
CA HIS A 159 4.00 -5.46 -16.95
C HIS A 159 3.09 -6.17 -15.97
N TRP A 160 2.76 -7.43 -16.25
CA TRP A 160 1.98 -8.29 -15.35
C TRP A 160 2.79 -9.47 -14.85
N ARG A 161 2.49 -9.93 -13.67
CA ARG A 161 3.14 -11.08 -13.06
C ARG A 161 2.21 -11.78 -12.07
N TYR A 162 2.13 -13.10 -12.15
CA TYR A 162 1.47 -13.88 -11.12
C TYR A 162 2.30 -13.94 -9.83
N SER A 163 1.62 -13.91 -8.69
CA SER A 163 2.30 -14.09 -7.40
C SER A 163 3.00 -15.45 -7.36
N SER A 164 4.08 -15.53 -6.57
CA SER A 164 4.89 -16.77 -6.46
C SER A 164 4.12 -17.98 -5.90
N SER A 165 2.93 -17.80 -5.33
CA SER A 165 2.06 -18.91 -4.87
C SER A 165 0.95 -19.27 -5.84
N MET A 166 0.79 -18.53 -6.94
CA MET A 166 -0.26 -18.81 -7.93
C MET A 166 -0.04 -20.18 -8.56
N GLY A 167 -1.14 -20.93 -8.71
CA GLY A 167 -1.13 -22.33 -9.20
C GLY A 167 -0.80 -23.38 -8.13
N PHE A 168 -0.31 -22.96 -6.93
CA PHE A 168 -0.01 -23.85 -5.81
C PHE A 168 -0.95 -23.67 -4.61
N LYS A 169 -1.78 -22.62 -4.60
CA LYS A 169 -2.62 -22.25 -3.46
C LYS A 169 -4.02 -21.83 -3.94
N GLY A 170 -4.93 -22.81 -4.08
CA GLY A 170 -6.35 -22.59 -4.37
C GLY A 170 -6.63 -21.96 -5.74
N ASP A 171 -7.92 -21.70 -5.99
CA ASP A 171 -8.47 -21.33 -7.30
C ASP A 171 -8.69 -19.81 -7.44
N THR A 172 -7.95 -19.00 -6.69
CA THR A 172 -8.06 -17.54 -6.74
C THR A 172 -6.88 -16.93 -7.48
N VAL A 173 -7.16 -15.95 -8.32
CA VAL A 173 -6.14 -15.22 -9.08
C VAL A 173 -5.38 -14.25 -8.16
N ARG A 174 -4.04 -14.29 -8.25
CA ARG A 174 -3.11 -13.44 -7.52
C ARG A 174 -2.06 -12.92 -8.45
N CYS A 175 -2.01 -11.63 -8.64
CA CYS A 175 -1.06 -11.03 -9.57
C CYS A 175 -0.60 -9.65 -9.11
N HIS A 176 0.50 -9.20 -9.68
CA HIS A 176 0.96 -7.82 -9.62
C HIS A 176 0.88 -7.22 -11.01
N LEU A 177 0.40 -5.98 -11.09
CA LEU A 177 0.32 -5.20 -12.33
C LEU A 177 1.14 -3.94 -12.13
N SER A 178 2.15 -3.74 -12.97
CA SER A 178 3.05 -2.60 -12.87
C SER A 178 2.85 -1.66 -14.06
N PHE A 179 2.60 -0.40 -13.76
CA PHE A 179 2.30 0.66 -14.73
C PHE A 179 3.29 1.82 -14.60
N VAL A 180 3.53 2.52 -15.71
CA VAL A 180 4.21 3.81 -15.72
C VAL A 180 3.17 4.93 -15.66
N LEU A 181 3.47 6.00 -14.92
CA LEU A 181 2.59 7.15 -14.70
C LEU A 181 3.14 8.37 -15.45
N ASP A 182 2.27 9.21 -15.99
CA ASP A 182 2.64 10.45 -16.68
C ASP A 182 3.23 11.53 -15.75
N VAL A 183 2.87 11.48 -14.45
CA VAL A 183 3.40 12.36 -13.40
C VAL A 183 3.87 11.57 -12.18
N PRO A 184 4.79 12.12 -11.37
CA PRO A 184 5.20 11.49 -10.13
C PRO A 184 4.05 11.50 -9.10
N VAL A 185 3.76 10.35 -8.49
CA VAL A 185 2.70 10.21 -7.48
C VAL A 185 3.31 9.69 -6.17
N SER A 186 2.93 10.30 -5.04
CA SER A 186 3.36 9.89 -3.71
C SER A 186 2.70 8.58 -3.26
N ASP A 187 3.29 7.92 -2.25
CA ASP A 187 2.68 6.73 -1.65
C ASP A 187 1.34 7.06 -0.96
N ASP A 188 1.24 8.24 -0.36
CA ASP A 188 0.04 8.68 0.34
C ASP A 188 -1.11 8.98 -0.65
N ASP A 189 -0.80 9.59 -1.81
CA ASP A 189 -1.79 9.82 -2.88
C ASP A 189 -2.30 8.51 -3.46
N LEU A 190 -1.40 7.55 -3.75
CA LEU A 190 -1.78 6.22 -4.21
C LEU A 190 -2.66 5.50 -3.18
N ARG A 191 -2.28 5.55 -1.91
CA ARG A 191 -3.06 4.92 -0.83
C ARG A 191 -4.44 5.52 -0.72
N ARG A 192 -4.57 6.85 -0.73
CA ARG A 192 -5.85 7.55 -0.70
C ARG A 192 -6.73 7.15 -1.88
N TYR A 193 -6.19 7.21 -3.09
CA TYR A 193 -6.93 6.89 -4.31
C TYR A 193 -7.44 5.44 -4.29
N PHE A 194 -6.57 4.47 -3.98
CA PHE A 194 -6.97 3.07 -4.00
C PHE A 194 -7.80 2.67 -2.78
N ASN A 195 -7.74 3.37 -1.65
CA ASN A 195 -8.69 3.17 -0.56
C ASN A 195 -10.09 3.59 -1.00
N THR A 196 -10.26 4.78 -1.58
CA THR A 196 -11.56 5.24 -2.11
C THR A 196 -12.11 4.29 -3.19
N PHE A 197 -11.27 3.84 -4.11
CA PHE A 197 -11.65 2.83 -5.10
C PHE A 197 -12.10 1.52 -4.45
N ASN A 198 -11.33 1.02 -3.49
CA ASN A 198 -11.66 -0.21 -2.78
C ASN A 198 -12.95 -0.11 -1.97
N GLU A 199 -13.30 1.04 -1.42
CA GLU A 199 -14.59 1.26 -0.72
C GLU A 199 -15.76 0.97 -1.67
N SER A 200 -15.74 1.54 -2.87
CA SER A 200 -16.76 1.27 -3.88
C SER A 200 -16.73 -0.19 -4.36
N PHE A 201 -15.55 -0.77 -4.53
CA PHE A 201 -15.41 -2.16 -4.94
C PHE A 201 -15.93 -3.16 -3.89
N VAL A 202 -15.72 -2.86 -2.59
CA VAL A 202 -16.24 -3.65 -1.47
C VAL A 202 -17.77 -3.65 -1.45
N GLN A 203 -18.42 -2.52 -1.74
CA GLN A 203 -19.88 -2.45 -1.79
C GLN A 203 -20.48 -3.41 -2.85
N VAL A 204 -19.78 -3.57 -3.98
CA VAL A 204 -20.25 -4.43 -5.08
C VAL A 204 -19.85 -5.90 -4.88
N HIS A 205 -18.63 -6.15 -4.45
CA HIS A 205 -18.01 -7.48 -4.48
C HIS A 205 -17.68 -8.05 -3.09
N GLY A 206 -17.93 -7.31 -2.00
CA GLY A 206 -17.70 -7.75 -0.61
C GLY A 206 -16.23 -7.87 -0.22
N ARG A 207 -15.29 -7.37 -1.03
CA ARG A 207 -13.83 -7.45 -0.80
C ARG A 207 -13.08 -6.35 -1.52
N ARG A 208 -11.86 -6.08 -1.10
CA ARG A 208 -10.93 -5.17 -1.80
C ARG A 208 -10.36 -5.84 -3.06
N LEU A 209 -10.05 -5.04 -4.08
CA LEU A 209 -9.34 -5.50 -5.27
C LEU A 209 -7.83 -5.28 -5.15
N VAL A 210 -7.40 -4.09 -4.75
CA VAL A 210 -5.99 -3.68 -4.65
C VAL A 210 -5.55 -3.64 -3.19
N ASP A 211 -4.44 -4.29 -2.84
CA ASP A 211 -3.83 -4.14 -1.50
C ASP A 211 -3.01 -2.85 -1.43
N PRO A 212 -3.42 -1.84 -0.64
CA PRO A 212 -2.69 -0.58 -0.51
C PRO A 212 -1.40 -0.71 0.32
N ALA A 213 -1.09 -1.87 0.90
CA ALA A 213 0.12 -2.09 1.69
C ALA A 213 1.41 -1.86 0.90
N LEU A 214 1.38 -2.04 -0.43
CA LEU A 214 2.53 -1.76 -1.30
C LEU A 214 2.85 -0.27 -1.42
N PHE A 215 1.92 0.64 -1.12
CA PHE A 215 2.14 2.09 -1.17
C PHE A 215 2.83 2.57 0.11
N ASN A 216 4.06 2.09 0.30
CA ASN A 216 4.89 2.41 1.45
C ASN A 216 6.37 2.34 1.01
N PRO A 217 7.21 3.33 1.36
CA PRO A 217 8.58 3.43 0.85
C PRO A 217 9.48 2.25 1.22
N ILE A 218 9.15 1.51 2.28
CA ILE A 218 9.93 0.35 2.71
C ILE A 218 9.26 -1.00 2.42
N GLN A 219 8.03 -1.00 1.88
CA GLN A 219 7.33 -2.25 1.62
C GLN A 219 7.98 -3.02 0.46
N PRO A 220 8.31 -4.31 0.63
CA PRO A 220 8.86 -5.11 -0.45
C PRO A 220 7.83 -5.37 -1.55
N HIS A 221 8.19 -5.02 -2.77
CA HIS A 221 7.53 -5.53 -3.97
C HIS A 221 8.34 -6.73 -4.44
N TYR A 222 7.86 -7.92 -4.11
CA TYR A 222 8.52 -9.16 -4.52
C TYR A 222 8.31 -9.39 -6.02
N THR A 223 9.39 -9.37 -6.78
CA THR A 223 9.35 -9.40 -8.25
C THR A 223 9.60 -10.79 -8.84
N ALA A 224 10.22 -11.70 -8.10
CA ALA A 224 10.70 -12.95 -8.66
C ALA A 224 9.65 -14.07 -8.70
N ALA A 225 9.74 -14.93 -9.71
CA ALA A 225 9.05 -16.20 -9.79
C ALA A 225 9.42 -17.11 -8.59
N PRO A 226 8.61 -18.11 -8.24
CA PRO A 226 8.94 -19.03 -7.14
C PRO A 226 10.17 -19.88 -7.46
N VAL A 227 10.92 -20.26 -6.42
CA VAL A 227 11.97 -21.27 -6.53
C VAL A 227 11.34 -22.66 -6.37
N LEU A 228 11.40 -23.47 -7.42
CA LEU A 228 10.80 -24.80 -7.45
C LEU A 228 11.85 -25.88 -7.13
N HIS A 229 11.58 -26.68 -6.12
CA HIS A 229 12.47 -27.79 -5.71
C HIS A 229 11.84 -29.12 -6.11
N LYS A 230 12.18 -29.67 -7.27
CA LYS A 230 11.64 -30.93 -7.81
C LYS A 230 10.11 -30.91 -7.89
N VAL A 231 9.57 -29.81 -8.33
CA VAL A 231 8.15 -29.57 -8.58
C VAL A 231 8.05 -28.91 -9.94
N ASP A 232 7.18 -29.38 -10.79
CA ASP A 232 6.88 -28.72 -12.05
C ASP A 232 6.06 -27.46 -11.81
N ASP A 233 6.31 -26.44 -12.61
CA ASP A 233 5.52 -25.22 -12.55
C ASP A 233 4.15 -25.46 -13.20
N PRO A 234 3.03 -25.28 -12.47
CA PRO A 234 1.71 -25.41 -13.06
C PRO A 234 1.40 -24.30 -14.07
N LEU A 235 2.18 -23.19 -14.07
CA LEU A 235 2.00 -22.08 -14.98
C LEU A 235 3.10 -22.07 -16.04
N PRO A 236 2.78 -22.25 -17.32
CA PRO A 236 3.77 -22.22 -18.42
C PRO A 236 4.37 -20.80 -18.60
N LYS A 237 3.61 -19.76 -18.19
CA LYS A 237 4.02 -18.36 -18.24
C LYS A 237 3.59 -17.65 -16.96
N ARG A 238 4.53 -17.01 -16.27
CA ARG A 238 4.26 -16.33 -14.98
C ARG A 238 4.27 -14.82 -15.06
N SER A 239 4.82 -14.25 -16.13
CA SER A 239 4.90 -12.81 -16.34
C SER A 239 4.85 -12.48 -17.82
N GLY A 240 4.66 -11.21 -18.12
CA GLY A 240 4.70 -10.71 -19.47
C GLY A 240 4.36 -9.22 -19.52
N ILE A 241 4.37 -8.71 -20.72
CA ILE A 241 4.05 -7.31 -21.01
C ILE A 241 2.83 -7.28 -21.90
N PHE A 242 1.79 -6.55 -21.49
CA PHE A 242 0.73 -6.12 -22.38
C PHE A 242 1.13 -4.79 -22.99
N LYS A 243 1.26 -4.76 -24.31
CA LYS A 243 1.51 -3.53 -25.08
C LYS A 243 0.24 -3.13 -25.79
N VAL A 244 -0.16 -1.89 -25.57
CA VAL A 244 -1.25 -1.19 -26.25
C VAL A 244 -0.74 0.15 -26.74
N GLU A 245 -1.58 0.96 -27.37
CA GLU A 245 -1.16 2.26 -27.90
C GLU A 245 -0.75 3.26 -26.80
N GLN A 246 -1.41 3.22 -25.63
CA GLN A 246 -1.09 4.09 -24.50
C GLN A 246 -0.10 3.41 -23.54
N ASP A 247 1.10 3.95 -23.39
CA ASP A 247 2.15 3.39 -22.56
C ASP A 247 2.19 3.90 -21.12
N VAL A 248 1.48 4.98 -20.82
CA VAL A 248 1.48 5.61 -19.48
C VAL A 248 0.07 5.85 -18.98
N VAL A 249 -0.15 5.69 -17.69
CA VAL A 249 -1.40 6.04 -17.03
C VAL A 249 -1.46 7.56 -16.91
N ASN A 250 -2.52 8.17 -17.43
CA ASN A 250 -2.77 9.60 -17.28
C ASN A 250 -3.41 9.88 -15.92
N ILE A 251 -2.66 10.53 -15.05
CA ILE A 251 -3.10 10.88 -13.70
C ILE A 251 -3.84 12.21 -13.74
N SER A 252 -5.12 12.20 -13.38
CA SER A 252 -5.87 13.43 -13.21
C SER A 252 -5.43 14.20 -11.97
N SER A 253 -5.62 15.53 -11.96
CA SER A 253 -5.33 16.38 -10.80
C SER A 253 -6.09 15.97 -9.52
N GLU A 254 -7.17 15.21 -9.66
CA GLU A 254 -7.93 14.67 -8.51
C GLU A 254 -7.15 13.64 -7.69
N TRP A 255 -6.13 12.99 -8.28
CA TRP A 255 -5.26 12.06 -7.58
C TRP A 255 -4.22 12.76 -6.72
N ILE A 256 -3.74 13.92 -7.22
CA ILE A 256 -2.68 14.69 -6.60
C ILE A 256 -3.35 15.85 -5.88
N VAL A 257 -3.39 15.78 -4.57
CA VAL A 257 -3.73 16.96 -3.76
C VAL A 257 -2.48 17.83 -3.74
N ASP A 258 -2.61 19.02 -4.36
CA ASP A 258 -1.56 20.03 -4.28
C ASP A 258 -1.31 20.34 -2.80
N ASP A 259 -0.08 20.12 -2.32
CA ASP A 259 0.33 20.22 -0.91
C ASP A 259 0.31 21.68 -0.36
N GLY A 260 -0.47 22.53 -0.98
CA GLY A 260 -0.89 23.80 -0.45
C GLY A 260 -1.75 23.60 0.81
N ASP A 261 -1.12 23.42 1.96
CA ASP A 261 -1.72 23.48 3.32
C ASP A 261 -2.63 22.31 3.78
N GLU A 262 -3.10 21.41 2.89
CA GLU A 262 -4.01 20.32 3.29
C GLU A 262 -3.33 18.98 3.61
N SER A 263 -2.08 18.72 3.23
CA SER A 263 -1.42 17.42 3.45
C SER A 263 -1.16 17.11 4.93
N ASN A 264 -1.01 18.14 5.75
CA ASN A 264 -0.99 17.99 7.20
C ASN A 264 -2.41 17.80 7.80
N SER A 265 -3.46 18.21 7.07
CA SER A 265 -4.82 18.26 7.59
C SER A 265 -5.48 16.90 7.74
N ARG A 266 -5.06 15.90 6.97
CA ARG A 266 -5.67 14.56 6.96
C ARG A 266 -4.74 13.44 7.39
N ARG A 267 -3.55 13.74 7.89
CA ARG A 267 -2.58 12.74 8.35
C ARG A 267 -3.13 11.79 9.43
N TYR A 268 -4.10 12.27 10.23
CA TYR A 268 -4.77 11.45 11.23
C TYR A 268 -5.62 10.32 10.63
N ILE A 269 -6.20 10.51 9.43
CA ILE A 269 -6.96 9.49 8.69
C ILE A 269 -6.06 8.28 8.43
N ASN A 270 -4.84 8.49 7.94
CA ASN A 270 -3.88 7.42 7.68
C ASN A 270 -3.53 6.59 8.92
N PHE A 271 -3.63 7.17 10.11
CA PHE A 271 -3.45 6.40 11.36
C PHE A 271 -4.70 5.61 11.71
N PHE A 272 -5.88 6.20 11.53
CA PHE A 272 -7.13 5.51 11.80
C PHE A 272 -7.38 4.34 10.84
N ASP A 273 -7.00 4.45 9.58
CA ASP A 273 -7.07 3.35 8.58
C ASP A 273 -6.26 2.11 8.98
N ARG A 274 -5.32 2.24 9.91
CA ARG A 274 -4.48 1.15 10.42
C ARG A 274 -5.04 0.50 11.69
N ILE A 275 -6.20 0.93 12.16
CA ILE A 275 -6.85 0.34 13.34
C ILE A 275 -7.24 -1.10 13.00
N GLY A 276 -6.76 -2.04 13.82
CA GLY A 276 -7.02 -3.48 13.63
C GLY A 276 -6.03 -4.21 12.74
N ASP A 277 -5.03 -3.53 12.16
CA ASP A 277 -3.92 -4.17 11.42
C ASP A 277 -3.16 -5.14 12.34
N ASP A 278 -2.75 -6.30 11.78
CA ASP A 278 -2.00 -7.36 12.47
C ASP A 278 -0.72 -6.88 13.19
N ARG A 279 -0.13 -5.77 12.72
CA ARG A 279 1.13 -5.23 13.23
C ARG A 279 0.95 -4.18 14.30
N ASP A 280 -0.03 -3.32 14.14
CA ASP A 280 -0.22 -2.12 14.95
C ASP A 280 -1.36 -2.26 15.98
N GLY A 281 -2.27 -3.22 15.78
CA GLY A 281 -3.42 -3.46 16.63
C GLY A 281 -4.36 -2.25 16.70
N PHE A 282 -4.94 -1.98 17.88
CA PHE A 282 -5.89 -0.89 18.07
C PHE A 282 -5.29 0.33 18.77
N HIS A 283 -4.51 0.10 19.82
CA HIS A 283 -4.06 1.19 20.70
C HIS A 283 -3.19 2.20 20.01
N HIS A 284 -2.20 1.74 19.28
CA HIS A 284 -1.17 2.59 18.68
C HIS A 284 -1.72 3.48 17.54
N PRO A 285 -2.47 2.96 16.57
CA PRO A 285 -3.08 3.78 15.53
C PRO A 285 -4.09 4.79 16.09
N ILE A 286 -4.93 4.42 17.07
CA ILE A 286 -5.88 5.33 17.70
C ILE A 286 -5.14 6.47 18.39
N MET A 287 -4.08 6.18 19.14
CA MET A 287 -3.28 7.20 19.83
C MET A 287 -2.63 8.16 18.82
N GLN A 288 -2.03 7.63 17.75
CA GLN A 288 -1.36 8.43 16.71
C GLN A 288 -2.38 9.29 15.93
N GLY A 289 -3.52 8.73 15.58
CA GLY A 289 -4.58 9.44 14.87
C GLY A 289 -5.14 10.58 15.70
N ILE A 290 -5.45 10.36 16.99
CA ILE A 290 -5.93 11.40 17.91
C ILE A 290 -4.88 12.52 18.07
N ALA A 291 -3.61 12.16 18.27
CA ALA A 291 -2.52 13.15 18.41
C ALA A 291 -2.34 13.96 17.11
N SER A 292 -2.40 13.33 15.96
CA SER A 292 -2.32 13.98 14.65
C SER A 292 -3.51 14.89 14.38
N TRP A 293 -4.73 14.45 14.74
CA TRP A 293 -5.94 15.25 14.64
C TRP A 293 -5.85 16.53 15.48
N ILE A 294 -5.45 16.38 16.76
CA ILE A 294 -5.29 17.51 17.70
C ILE A 294 -4.17 18.47 17.22
N ASN A 295 -3.07 17.94 16.70
CA ASN A 295 -1.99 18.76 16.14
C ASN A 295 -2.49 19.60 14.96
N HIS A 296 -3.44 19.11 14.19
CA HIS A 296 -3.99 19.80 13.04
C HIS A 296 -5.12 20.77 13.41
N HIS A 297 -6.10 20.33 14.20
CA HIS A 297 -7.31 21.09 14.50
C HIS A 297 -7.21 21.95 15.77
N GLY A 298 -6.17 21.73 16.57
CA GLY A 298 -6.03 22.36 17.90
C GLY A 298 -6.75 21.57 18.99
N GLU A 299 -6.78 22.18 20.20
CA GLU A 299 -7.48 21.60 21.32
C GLU A 299 -9.00 21.56 21.05
N PRO A 300 -9.64 20.37 21.07
CA PRO A 300 -11.05 20.26 20.78
C PRO A 300 -11.92 20.86 21.92
N GLU A 301 -12.77 21.80 21.58
CA GLU A 301 -13.84 22.25 22.47
C GLU A 301 -14.82 21.08 22.80
N ARG A 302 -15.77 21.29 23.74
CA ARG A 302 -16.66 20.21 24.20
C ARG A 302 -17.38 19.45 23.08
N GLY A 303 -17.84 20.13 22.03
CA GLY A 303 -18.46 19.53 20.85
C GLY A 303 -17.46 18.74 20.01
N GLY A 304 -16.28 19.30 19.75
CA GLY A 304 -15.24 18.65 18.96
C GLY A 304 -14.68 17.36 19.57
N ARG A 305 -14.67 17.24 20.92
CA ARG A 305 -14.29 15.96 21.56
C ARG A 305 -15.30 14.84 21.25
N SER A 306 -16.58 15.15 21.28
CA SER A 306 -17.62 14.16 20.96
C SER A 306 -17.55 13.71 19.51
N GLU A 307 -17.23 14.62 18.61
CA GLU A 307 -17.05 14.32 17.18
C GLU A 307 -15.81 13.51 16.92
N LEU A 308 -14.65 13.87 17.51
CA LEU A 308 -13.43 13.07 17.41
C LEU A 308 -13.64 11.64 17.93
N LYS A 309 -14.33 11.47 19.05
CA LYS A 309 -14.67 10.14 19.57
C LYS A 309 -15.60 9.36 18.62
N ARG A 310 -16.59 10.03 18.01
CA ARG A 310 -17.46 9.41 17.01
C ARG A 310 -16.68 8.96 15.78
N LEU A 311 -15.78 9.81 15.29
CA LEU A 311 -14.88 9.49 14.19
C LEU A 311 -14.02 8.25 14.50
N VAL A 312 -13.35 8.23 15.64
CA VAL A 312 -12.52 7.07 16.04
C VAL A 312 -13.35 5.79 16.14
N ARG A 313 -14.58 5.88 16.69
CA ARG A 313 -15.46 4.73 16.80
C ARG A 313 -15.89 4.18 15.45
N SER A 314 -16.17 5.02 14.45
CA SER A 314 -16.50 4.54 13.10
C SER A 314 -15.35 3.74 12.51
N TYR A 315 -14.11 4.21 12.63
CA TYR A 315 -12.94 3.46 12.17
C TYR A 315 -12.72 2.14 12.94
N ILE A 316 -13.05 2.09 14.24
CA ILE A 316 -12.98 0.85 15.02
C ILE A 316 -14.09 -0.12 14.56
N ASP A 317 -15.29 0.38 14.25
CA ASP A 317 -16.40 -0.43 13.75
C ASP A 317 -16.12 -1.02 12.37
N ASP A 318 -15.46 -0.26 11.51
CA ASP A 318 -15.10 -0.65 10.15
C ASP A 318 -13.80 -1.49 10.08
N ALA A 319 -13.05 -1.59 11.20
CA ALA A 319 -11.79 -2.31 11.22
C ALA A 319 -11.96 -3.81 11.00
N VAL A 320 -11.25 -4.36 10.01
CA VAL A 320 -11.19 -5.81 9.81
C VAL A 320 -10.30 -6.43 10.88
N VAL A 321 -10.92 -7.10 11.84
CA VAL A 321 -10.22 -7.70 13.00
C VAL A 321 -9.61 -9.04 12.61
N VAL A 322 -8.28 -9.12 12.55
CA VAL A 322 -7.54 -10.37 12.36
C VAL A 322 -6.42 -10.42 13.41
N PRO A 323 -6.35 -11.42 14.29
CA PRO A 323 -7.32 -12.47 14.61
C PRO A 323 -8.54 -11.95 15.38
N GLU A 324 -9.63 -12.74 15.42
CA GLU A 324 -10.85 -12.40 16.15
C GLU A 324 -10.57 -11.97 17.60
N ARG A 325 -10.90 -10.71 17.92
CA ARG A 325 -10.78 -10.18 19.26
C ARG A 325 -12.11 -10.31 20.01
N SER A 326 -12.04 -10.41 21.33
CA SER A 326 -13.26 -10.50 22.12
C SER A 326 -14.09 -9.22 22.05
N ALA A 327 -15.43 -9.33 22.11
CA ALA A 327 -16.32 -8.18 22.12
C ALA A 327 -15.98 -7.18 23.25
N GLY A 328 -15.60 -7.67 24.44
CA GLY A 328 -15.22 -6.82 25.57
C GLY A 328 -13.91 -6.05 25.33
N GLU A 329 -13.00 -6.55 24.52
CA GLU A 329 -11.80 -5.81 24.13
C GLU A 329 -12.14 -4.67 23.16
N MET A 330 -13.03 -4.91 22.20
CA MET A 330 -13.52 -3.90 21.27
C MET A 330 -14.29 -2.78 22.01
N ASP A 331 -15.15 -3.15 22.96
CA ASP A 331 -15.89 -2.19 23.79
C ASP A 331 -14.95 -1.27 24.59
N ARG A 332 -13.82 -1.81 25.07
CA ARG A 332 -12.81 -1.01 25.76
C ARG A 332 -12.26 0.11 24.86
N TYR A 333 -11.91 -0.18 23.62
CA TYR A 333 -11.35 0.81 22.68
C TYR A 333 -12.39 1.87 22.27
N LYS A 334 -13.67 1.55 22.31
CA LYS A 334 -14.79 2.47 22.04
C LYS A 334 -15.24 3.27 23.25
N SER A 335 -14.77 2.92 24.45
CA SER A 335 -15.23 3.56 25.70
C SER A 335 -14.82 5.02 25.78
N ASP A 336 -15.70 5.85 26.35
CA ASP A 336 -15.41 7.28 26.59
C ASP A 336 -14.16 7.45 27.44
N THR A 337 -14.00 6.65 28.48
CA THR A 337 -12.84 6.71 29.39
C THR A 337 -11.52 6.51 28.65
N PHE A 338 -11.45 5.52 27.77
CA PHE A 338 -10.24 5.23 26.99
C PHE A 338 -9.92 6.36 26.00
N LEU A 339 -10.93 6.82 25.26
CA LEU A 339 -10.73 7.86 24.25
C LEU A 339 -10.40 9.22 24.91
N ASP A 340 -11.04 9.57 26.03
CA ASP A 340 -10.72 10.78 26.78
C ASP A 340 -9.28 10.77 27.32
N GLN A 341 -8.80 9.62 27.83
CA GLN A 341 -7.41 9.48 28.28
C GLN A 341 -6.41 9.74 27.14
N LEU A 342 -6.69 9.28 25.92
CA LEU A 342 -5.81 9.51 24.77
C LEU A 342 -5.87 10.97 24.30
N ILE A 343 -7.06 11.59 24.29
CA ILE A 343 -7.25 12.99 23.93
C ILE A 343 -6.51 13.91 24.93
N ASP A 344 -6.73 13.70 26.23
CA ASP A 344 -6.07 14.46 27.28
C ASP A 344 -4.55 14.25 27.27
N GLY A 345 -4.11 13.01 27.01
CA GLY A 345 -2.69 12.69 26.85
C GLY A 345 -2.04 13.44 25.69
N ALA A 346 -2.73 13.60 24.57
CA ALA A 346 -2.25 14.33 23.41
C ALA A 346 -2.21 15.84 23.66
N ILE A 347 -3.24 16.41 24.30
CA ILE A 347 -3.29 17.83 24.69
C ILE A 347 -2.15 18.16 25.66
N ASN A 348 -1.98 17.34 26.70
CA ASN A 348 -0.94 17.55 27.73
C ASN A 348 0.49 17.43 27.17
N LYS A 349 0.70 16.65 26.10
CA LYS A 349 1.98 16.57 25.37
C LYS A 349 2.21 17.77 24.45
N GLY A 350 1.27 18.70 24.34
CA GLY A 350 1.41 19.95 23.60
C GLY A 350 1.14 19.82 22.09
N PHE A 351 0.48 18.76 21.63
CA PHE A 351 0.10 18.62 20.23
C PHE A 351 -0.86 19.72 19.74
N ALA A 352 -1.63 20.33 20.64
CA ALA A 352 -2.55 21.44 20.34
C ALA A 352 -1.87 22.79 20.06
N ARG A 353 -0.54 22.91 20.22
CA ARG A 353 0.17 24.22 20.21
C ARG A 353 0.57 24.72 18.83
N GLY A 354 0.18 24.08 17.74
CA GLY A 354 0.67 24.38 16.39
C GLY A 354 -0.33 24.97 15.40
N THR A 355 -1.61 25.09 15.71
CA THR A 355 -2.64 25.30 14.67
C THR A 355 -3.13 26.73 14.51
N LYS A 356 -3.10 27.23 13.29
CA LYS A 356 -3.65 28.51 12.82
C LYS A 356 -4.82 28.37 11.84
N ALA A 357 -5.65 27.35 11.91
CA ALA A 357 -6.89 27.33 11.12
C ALA A 357 -7.98 26.52 11.81
N LYS A 358 -9.12 27.14 12.05
CA LYS A 358 -10.35 26.44 12.42
C LYS A 358 -10.96 25.86 11.14
N VAL A 359 -10.97 24.54 11.01
CA VAL A 359 -11.76 23.85 9.97
C VAL A 359 -13.04 23.36 10.64
N ASP A 360 -14.17 23.63 10.01
CA ASP A 360 -15.48 23.18 10.49
C ASP A 360 -15.63 21.68 10.20
N ILE A 361 -15.63 20.89 11.28
CA ILE A 361 -15.72 19.43 11.23
C ILE A 361 -17.06 18.97 10.63
N THR A 362 -18.10 19.79 10.73
CA THR A 362 -19.42 19.51 10.18
C THR A 362 -19.34 19.31 8.66
N GLU A 363 -18.53 20.11 7.99
CA GLU A 363 -18.31 19.99 6.54
C GLU A 363 -17.57 18.70 6.13
N LEU A 364 -16.68 18.20 6.99
CA LEU A 364 -15.98 16.91 6.78
C LEU A 364 -16.91 15.71 7.02
N LEU A 365 -17.75 15.76 8.03
CA LEU A 365 -18.70 14.70 8.34
C LEU A 365 -19.85 14.64 7.33
N ASP A 366 -20.33 15.77 6.84
CA ASP A 366 -21.38 15.83 5.82
C ASP A 366 -20.92 15.21 4.49
N ARG A 367 -19.65 15.34 4.10
CA ARG A 367 -19.09 14.66 2.92
C ARG A 367 -19.08 13.13 3.08
N TYR A 368 -18.83 12.60 4.28
CA TYR A 368 -18.81 11.15 4.52
C TYR A 368 -20.22 10.56 4.71
N ILE A 369 -21.18 11.34 5.24
CA ILE A 369 -22.56 10.89 5.45
C ILE A 369 -23.39 11.00 4.15
N TYR A 370 -23.07 11.93 3.26
CA TYR A 370 -23.81 12.13 1.99
C TYR A 370 -23.63 10.99 1.00
N VAL A 371 -22.48 10.32 1.01
CA VAL A 371 -22.21 9.13 0.15
C VAL A 371 -23.00 7.90 0.63
N ALA A 372 -23.38 7.85 1.91
CA ALA A 372 -24.12 6.71 2.49
C ALA A 372 -25.66 6.82 2.37
N ASN A 373 -26.21 7.94 1.91
CA ASN A 373 -27.67 8.20 1.92
C ASN A 373 -28.30 8.52 0.54
N GLU A 374 -27.58 8.42 -0.56
CA GLU A 374 -28.16 8.66 -1.90
C GLU A 374 -28.72 7.42 -2.60
N ASP A 375 -28.67 6.22 -1.98
CA ASP A 375 -29.33 5.01 -2.47
C ASP A 375 -30.18 4.33 -1.36
N ALA A 376 -31.25 5.01 -0.92
CA ALA A 376 -32.31 4.41 -0.13
C ALA A 376 -33.69 4.76 -0.73
#